data_4a15b41ba33945f718c71fb378d64a08
#
_entry.id   4a15b41ba33945f718c71fb378d64a08
#
_cell.length_a   1.000
_cell.length_b   1.000
_cell.length_c   1.000
_cell.angle_alpha   90.00
_cell.angle_beta   90.00
_cell.angle_gamma   90.00
#
_symmetry.space_group_name_H-M   'P 1'
#
loop_
_entity.id
_entity.type
_entity.pdbx_description
1 polymer ?
#
loop_
_entity_poly.entity_id
_entity_poly.type
_entity_poly.pdbx_seq_one_letter_code
_entity_poly.pdbx_strand_id
1 'polypeptide(L)'
;MLQRLYDRVLLWSRHRHARRYLIGLSLAEATFFPVPPDVMLAPMVLAQRSEAWRLALLTTLASVIGGLGGYLIGWLGLDLVWPLFERFGQVETYGRAVQAFDRWGIAFVIVAGFTPIPFKLITIAAGALLMPVAPFVLGSLVGRGARFFLVAGLIWLGGERAAERLRGWVDGIGWAVVGLLAVAVLAWWLW
;
A
#
# COMPACT_ATOMS: atom_id res chain seq x y z
N MET A 1 17.22 9.27 -8.94
CA MET A 1 16.98 9.37 -7.48
C MET A 1 16.37 8.09 -6.91
N LEU A 2 15.33 7.53 -7.49
CA LEU A 2 14.66 6.28 -7.08
C LEU A 2 15.61 5.05 -7.10
N GLN A 3 16.47 4.88 -8.10
CA GLN A 3 17.43 3.78 -8.15
C GLN A 3 18.40 3.77 -6.96
N ARG A 4 18.94 4.93 -6.58
CA ARG A 4 19.84 5.03 -5.39
C ARG A 4 19.12 4.68 -4.08
N LEU A 5 17.83 5.01 -4.00
CA LEU A 5 17.00 4.68 -2.84
C LEU A 5 16.75 3.16 -2.79
N TYR A 6 16.45 2.57 -3.92
CA TYR A 6 16.26 1.13 -4.09
C TYR A 6 17.53 0.35 -3.70
N ASP A 7 18.70 0.77 -4.19
CA ASP A 7 19.98 0.13 -3.87
C ASP A 7 20.29 0.20 -2.36
N ARG A 8 19.96 1.31 -1.69
CA ARG A 8 20.11 1.43 -0.24
C ARG A 8 19.19 0.46 0.51
N VAL A 9 17.95 0.30 0.06
CA VAL A 9 17.01 -0.64 0.68
C VAL A 9 17.50 -2.09 0.52
N LEU A 10 18.08 -2.43 -0.64
CA LEU A 10 18.70 -3.73 -0.85
C LEU A 10 19.92 -3.95 0.07
N LEU A 11 20.72 -2.93 0.33
CA LEU A 11 21.82 -3.02 1.31
C LEU A 11 21.28 -3.26 2.74
N TRP A 12 20.18 -2.63 3.10
CA TRP A 12 19.53 -2.83 4.41
C TRP A 12 19.03 -4.27 4.60
N SER A 13 18.61 -4.95 3.53
CA SER A 13 18.16 -6.35 3.61
C SER A 13 19.25 -7.33 4.06
N ARG A 14 20.53 -6.96 3.89
CA ARG A 14 21.68 -7.76 4.29
C ARG A 14 22.25 -7.38 5.68
N HIS A 15 21.69 -6.35 6.31
CA HIS A 15 22.18 -5.85 7.59
C HIS A 15 21.66 -6.70 8.76
N ARG A 16 22.43 -6.78 9.87
CA ARG A 16 22.02 -7.51 11.09
C ARG A 16 20.68 -7.06 11.68
N HIS A 17 20.25 -5.83 11.41
CA HIS A 17 18.97 -5.27 11.82
C HIS A 17 17.93 -5.23 10.69
N ALA A 18 18.09 -6.04 9.64
CA ALA A 18 17.23 -6.04 8.46
C ALA A 18 15.73 -6.14 8.81
N ARG A 19 15.35 -6.93 9.82
CA ARG A 19 13.95 -7.04 10.27
C ARG A 19 13.39 -5.71 10.75
N ARG A 20 14.18 -4.91 11.48
CA ARG A 20 13.76 -3.57 11.95
C ARG A 20 13.60 -2.60 10.81
N TYR A 21 14.49 -2.67 9.83
CA TYR A 21 14.40 -1.85 8.61
C TYR A 21 13.20 -2.22 7.76
N LEU A 22 12.87 -3.54 7.63
CA LEU A 22 11.67 -4.01 6.94
C LEU A 22 10.40 -3.49 7.61
N ILE A 23 10.31 -3.57 8.94
CA ILE A 23 9.18 -3.04 9.73
C ILE A 23 9.07 -1.52 9.51
N GLY A 24 10.16 -0.77 9.68
CA GLY A 24 10.18 0.68 9.48
C GLY A 24 9.81 1.10 8.06
N LEU A 25 10.32 0.37 7.04
CA LEU A 25 10.00 0.61 5.64
C LEU A 25 8.51 0.35 5.35
N SER A 26 7.98 -0.78 5.87
CA SER A 26 6.58 -1.15 5.66
C SER A 26 5.61 -0.15 6.31
N LEU A 27 5.96 0.33 7.51
CA LEU A 27 5.22 1.36 8.23
C LEU A 27 5.25 2.69 7.46
N ALA A 28 6.44 3.12 7.03
CA ALA A 28 6.62 4.37 6.30
C ALA A 28 5.94 4.35 4.92
N GLU A 29 6.01 3.22 4.17
CA GLU A 29 5.38 3.07 2.86
C GLU A 29 3.87 3.25 2.95
N ALA A 30 3.24 2.63 3.93
CA ALA A 30 1.80 2.72 4.11
C ALA A 30 1.32 4.11 4.55
N THR A 31 2.25 4.98 5.02
CA THR A 31 1.95 6.35 5.44
C THR A 31 2.31 7.37 4.37
N PHE A 32 3.57 7.43 3.92
CA PHE A 32 4.05 8.49 3.00
C PHE A 32 5.19 8.06 2.06
N PHE A 33 5.91 6.97 2.34
CA PHE A 33 7.13 6.62 1.63
C PHE A 33 6.83 5.91 0.28
N PRO A 34 7.63 6.15 -0.80
CA PRO A 34 7.29 5.65 -2.13
C PRO A 34 7.83 4.24 -2.45
N VAL A 35 8.72 3.67 -1.62
CA VAL A 35 9.36 2.39 -1.91
C VAL A 35 8.56 1.24 -1.28
N PRO A 36 8.07 0.27 -2.10
CA PRO A 36 7.32 -0.86 -1.57
C PRO A 36 8.21 -1.79 -0.73
N PRO A 37 7.70 -2.33 0.39
CA PRO A 37 8.47 -3.22 1.27
C PRO A 37 8.81 -4.56 0.60
N ASP A 38 8.15 -4.93 -0.49
CA ASP A 38 8.46 -6.10 -1.31
C ASP A 38 9.93 -6.13 -1.77
N VAL A 39 10.52 -4.95 -2.03
CA VAL A 39 11.94 -4.78 -2.42
C VAL A 39 12.88 -5.33 -1.35
N MET A 40 12.51 -5.24 -0.09
CA MET A 40 13.30 -5.73 1.02
C MET A 40 12.84 -7.12 1.48
N LEU A 41 11.53 -7.38 1.46
CA LEU A 41 10.95 -8.67 1.83
C LEU A 41 11.49 -9.80 0.94
N ALA A 42 11.51 -9.60 -0.38
CA ALA A 42 11.93 -10.62 -1.34
C ALA A 42 13.37 -11.14 -1.11
N PRO A 43 14.42 -10.29 -1.05
CA PRO A 43 15.78 -10.77 -0.79
C PRO A 43 15.95 -11.35 0.62
N MET A 44 15.19 -10.88 1.62
CA MET A 44 15.24 -11.44 2.97
C MET A 44 14.66 -12.86 3.02
N VAL A 45 13.54 -13.11 2.33
CA VAL A 45 12.97 -14.47 2.21
C VAL A 45 13.89 -15.38 1.43
N LEU A 46 14.55 -14.91 0.36
CA LEU A 46 15.55 -15.67 -0.38
C LEU A 46 16.72 -16.10 0.50
N ALA A 47 17.22 -15.16 1.33
CA ALA A 47 18.35 -15.41 2.21
C ALA A 47 17.99 -16.34 3.37
N GLN A 48 16.76 -16.30 3.88
CA GLN A 48 16.30 -17.07 5.05
C GLN A 48 14.89 -17.61 4.84
N ARG A 49 14.75 -18.68 4.04
CA ARG A 49 13.45 -19.28 3.70
C ARG A 49 12.64 -19.75 4.92
N SER A 50 13.29 -20.19 5.98
CA SER A 50 12.65 -20.58 7.24
C SER A 50 11.89 -19.44 7.95
N GLU A 51 12.28 -18.21 7.68
CA GLU A 51 11.66 -16.99 8.25
C GLU A 51 10.60 -16.36 7.35
N ALA A 52 10.31 -16.94 6.18
CA ALA A 52 9.43 -16.35 5.16
C ALA A 52 8.08 -15.90 5.72
N TRP A 53 7.40 -16.78 6.43
CA TRP A 53 6.06 -16.51 7.00
C TRP A 53 6.10 -15.46 8.11
N ARG A 54 7.15 -15.48 8.93
CA ARG A 54 7.35 -14.51 9.99
C ARG A 54 7.64 -13.11 9.41
N LEU A 55 8.46 -13.05 8.37
CA LEU A 55 8.74 -11.79 7.66
C LEU A 55 7.47 -11.23 7.01
N ALA A 56 6.66 -12.08 6.34
CA ALA A 56 5.38 -11.67 5.76
C ALA A 56 4.43 -11.13 6.84
N LEU A 57 4.32 -11.80 7.99
CA LEU A 57 3.47 -11.34 9.10
C LEU A 57 3.94 -9.99 9.65
N LEU A 58 5.24 -9.83 9.93
CA LEU A 58 5.80 -8.58 10.44
C LEU A 58 5.58 -7.42 9.46
N THR A 59 5.76 -7.67 8.15
CA THR A 59 5.51 -6.69 7.09
C THR A 59 4.04 -6.31 7.04
N THR A 60 3.13 -7.29 7.15
CA THR A 60 1.68 -7.06 7.18
C THR A 60 1.29 -6.18 8.36
N LEU A 61 1.68 -6.56 9.58
CA LEU A 61 1.34 -5.82 10.79
C LEU A 61 1.90 -4.39 10.76
N ALA A 62 3.16 -4.24 10.36
CA ALA A 62 3.77 -2.92 10.20
C ALA A 62 3.05 -2.06 9.15
N SER A 63 2.63 -2.67 8.02
CA SER A 63 1.86 -1.97 6.98
C SER A 63 0.48 -1.52 7.47
N VAL A 64 -0.21 -2.34 8.27
CA VAL A 64 -1.52 -1.97 8.84
C VAL A 64 -1.37 -0.83 9.84
N ILE A 65 -0.34 -0.87 10.71
CA ILE A 65 -0.04 0.22 11.64
C ILE A 65 0.31 1.50 10.88
N GLY A 66 1.13 1.43 9.84
CA GLY A 66 1.43 2.56 8.97
C GLY A 66 0.20 3.07 8.23
N GLY A 67 -0.69 2.16 7.82
CA GLY A 67 -1.98 2.49 7.22
C GLY A 67 -2.90 3.28 8.15
N LEU A 68 -2.89 2.97 9.45
CA LEU A 68 -3.58 3.78 10.47
C LEU A 68 -2.99 5.20 10.55
N GLY A 69 -1.68 5.36 10.37
CA GLY A 69 -1.05 6.67 10.24
C GLY A 69 -1.58 7.46 9.03
N GLY A 70 -1.66 6.82 7.86
CA GLY A 70 -2.27 7.41 6.66
C GLY A 70 -3.75 7.75 6.85
N TYR A 71 -4.51 6.86 7.50
CA TYR A 71 -5.91 7.08 7.89
C TYR A 71 -6.05 8.33 8.77
N LEU A 72 -5.22 8.47 9.80
CA LEU A 72 -5.23 9.65 10.67
C LEU A 72 -4.91 10.94 9.90
N ILE A 73 -3.97 10.90 8.96
CA ILE A 73 -3.66 12.05 8.07
C ILE A 73 -4.91 12.44 7.27
N GLY A 74 -5.63 11.46 6.70
CA GLY A 74 -6.87 11.72 5.97
C GLY A 74 -7.97 12.28 6.85
N TRP A 75 -8.16 11.69 8.02
CA TRP A 75 -9.17 12.12 8.99
C TRP A 75 -8.94 13.54 9.50
N LEU A 76 -7.72 13.85 9.96
CA LEU A 76 -7.35 15.19 10.43
C LEU A 76 -7.27 16.21 9.29
N GLY A 77 -6.90 15.76 8.08
CA GLY A 77 -6.81 16.61 6.90
C GLY A 77 -8.17 17.04 6.35
N LEU A 78 -9.25 16.35 6.68
CA LEU A 78 -10.59 16.67 6.19
C LEU A 78 -11.00 18.10 6.57
N ASP A 79 -10.75 18.50 7.82
CA ASP A 79 -11.10 19.85 8.29
C ASP A 79 -10.36 20.95 7.51
N LEU A 80 -9.13 20.68 7.07
CA LEU A 80 -8.32 21.61 6.29
C LEU A 80 -8.82 21.75 4.85
N VAL A 81 -9.35 20.68 4.27
CA VAL A 81 -9.82 20.69 2.87
C VAL A 81 -11.32 20.95 2.75
N TRP A 82 -12.09 20.87 3.86
CA TRP A 82 -13.52 21.09 3.86
C TRP A 82 -13.96 22.42 3.24
N PRO A 83 -13.33 23.58 3.58
CA PRO A 83 -13.69 24.85 2.97
C PRO A 83 -13.49 24.87 1.44
N LEU A 84 -12.59 24.04 0.90
CA LEU A 84 -12.41 23.91 -0.55
C LEU A 84 -13.58 23.13 -1.18
N PHE A 85 -14.08 22.08 -0.53
CA PHE A 85 -15.27 21.36 -1.01
C PHE A 85 -16.48 22.29 -1.08
N GLU A 86 -16.69 23.12 -0.07
CA GLU A 86 -17.77 24.12 -0.06
C GLU A 86 -17.58 25.15 -1.15
N ARG A 87 -16.37 25.71 -1.28
CA ARG A 87 -16.05 26.75 -2.26
C ARG A 87 -16.23 26.28 -3.71
N PHE A 88 -15.89 25.02 -4.00
CA PHE A 88 -16.00 24.44 -5.34
C PHE A 88 -17.32 23.69 -5.57
N GLY A 89 -18.26 23.71 -4.64
CA GLY A 89 -19.54 23.03 -4.75
C GLY A 89 -19.44 21.50 -4.80
N GLN A 90 -18.38 20.93 -4.22
CA GLN A 90 -18.08 19.49 -4.28
C GLN A 90 -18.63 18.70 -3.07
N VAL A 91 -19.44 19.33 -2.20
CA VAL A 91 -19.99 18.69 -1.00
C VAL A 91 -20.86 17.49 -1.34
N GLU A 92 -21.67 17.57 -2.39
CA GLU A 92 -22.50 16.44 -2.85
C GLU A 92 -21.64 15.30 -3.40
N THR A 93 -20.57 15.60 -4.15
CA THR A 93 -19.61 14.62 -4.66
C THR A 93 -18.92 13.89 -3.51
N TYR A 94 -18.51 14.60 -2.46
CA TYR A 94 -17.98 14.02 -1.24
C TYR A 94 -19.00 13.08 -0.57
N GLY A 95 -20.24 13.51 -0.42
CA GLY A 95 -21.32 12.69 0.16
C GLY A 95 -21.55 11.39 -0.62
N ARG A 96 -21.51 11.43 -1.96
CA ARG A 96 -21.59 10.22 -2.81
C ARG A 96 -20.38 9.29 -2.58
N ALA A 97 -19.18 9.85 -2.43
CA ALA A 97 -17.99 9.05 -2.14
C ALA A 97 -18.07 8.38 -0.76
N VAL A 98 -18.56 9.07 0.27
CA VAL A 98 -18.82 8.48 1.60
C VAL A 98 -19.80 7.31 1.49
N GLN A 99 -20.94 7.48 0.80
CA GLN A 99 -21.91 6.40 0.61
C GLN A 99 -21.34 5.20 -0.15
N ALA A 100 -20.49 5.41 -1.14
CA ALA A 100 -19.81 4.35 -1.86
C ALA A 100 -18.82 3.60 -0.94
N PHE A 101 -18.10 4.33 -0.08
CA PHE A 101 -17.19 3.74 0.91
C PHE A 101 -17.94 2.99 2.02
N ASP A 102 -19.11 3.44 2.44
CA ASP A 102 -19.94 2.70 3.40
C ASP A 102 -20.38 1.34 2.86
N ARG A 103 -20.67 1.25 1.56
CA ARG A 103 -21.10 0.00 0.94
C ARG A 103 -19.95 -0.94 0.55
N TRP A 104 -18.86 -0.38 0.01
CA TRP A 104 -17.81 -1.13 -0.67
C TRP A 104 -16.42 -0.89 -0.08
N GLY A 105 -16.29 -0.04 0.95
CA GLY A 105 -15.00 0.41 1.46
C GLY A 105 -14.06 -0.71 1.88
N ILE A 106 -14.59 -1.76 2.54
CA ILE A 106 -13.77 -2.92 2.91
C ILE A 106 -13.24 -3.64 1.67
N ALA A 107 -14.05 -3.79 0.60
CA ALA A 107 -13.62 -4.40 -0.64
C ALA A 107 -12.57 -3.53 -1.35
N PHE A 108 -12.74 -2.21 -1.37
CA PHE A 108 -11.73 -1.28 -1.90
C PHE A 108 -10.41 -1.40 -1.15
N VAL A 109 -10.43 -1.44 0.19
CA VAL A 109 -9.23 -1.58 1.01
C VAL A 109 -8.54 -2.93 0.75
N ILE A 110 -9.29 -4.04 0.65
CA ILE A 110 -8.74 -5.37 0.35
C ILE A 110 -8.08 -5.37 -1.03
N VAL A 111 -8.82 -4.93 -2.06
CA VAL A 111 -8.32 -4.92 -3.45
C VAL A 111 -7.09 -4.02 -3.58
N ALA A 112 -7.12 -2.81 -3.03
CA ALA A 112 -5.99 -1.90 -3.07
C ALA A 112 -4.79 -2.40 -2.26
N GLY A 113 -5.03 -3.05 -1.11
CA GLY A 113 -3.99 -3.67 -0.30
C GLY A 113 -3.29 -4.84 -1.00
N PHE A 114 -4.03 -5.58 -1.83
CA PHE A 114 -3.49 -6.70 -2.61
C PHE A 114 -2.79 -6.24 -3.90
N THR A 115 -3.32 -5.21 -4.56
CA THR A 115 -2.79 -4.70 -5.83
C THR A 115 -1.54 -3.81 -5.64
N PRO A 116 -0.76 -3.53 -6.69
CA PRO A 116 0.39 -2.61 -6.63
C PRO A 116 0.00 -1.12 -6.56
N ILE A 117 -1.28 -0.81 -6.40
CA ILE A 117 -1.74 0.57 -6.17
C ILE A 117 -1.08 1.10 -4.90
N PRO A 118 -0.60 2.36 -4.88
CA PRO A 118 -0.03 2.96 -3.68
C PRO A 118 -1.03 2.97 -2.53
N PHE A 119 -0.83 2.07 -1.56
CA PHE A 119 -1.79 1.81 -0.48
C PHE A 119 -2.08 3.06 0.37
N LYS A 120 -1.08 3.95 0.52
CA LYS A 120 -1.23 5.24 1.20
C LYS A 120 -2.36 6.13 0.65
N LEU A 121 -2.67 6.03 -0.65
CA LEU A 121 -3.78 6.81 -1.22
C LEU A 121 -5.13 6.32 -0.67
N ILE A 122 -5.27 5.02 -0.53
CA ILE A 122 -6.50 4.40 0.02
C ILE A 122 -6.59 4.62 1.53
N THR A 123 -5.46 4.57 2.27
CA THR A 123 -5.47 4.82 3.72
C THR A 123 -5.89 6.25 4.03
N ILE A 124 -5.35 7.24 3.30
CA ILE A 124 -5.72 8.65 3.42
C ILE A 124 -7.18 8.86 3.02
N ALA A 125 -7.62 8.28 1.88
CA ALA A 125 -9.00 8.38 1.43
C ALA A 125 -9.99 7.77 2.43
N ALA A 126 -9.68 6.59 2.99
CA ALA A 126 -10.51 5.93 4.00
C ALA A 126 -10.69 6.81 5.25
N GLY A 127 -9.63 7.49 5.70
CA GLY A 127 -9.69 8.46 6.80
C GLY A 127 -10.51 9.70 6.45
N ALA A 128 -10.26 10.29 5.28
CA ALA A 128 -10.98 11.47 4.80
C ALA A 128 -12.47 11.20 4.54
N LEU A 129 -12.84 9.97 4.18
CA LEU A 129 -14.23 9.54 3.98
C LEU A 129 -14.86 8.97 5.26
N LEU A 130 -14.20 9.09 6.41
CA LEU A 130 -14.70 8.68 7.73
C LEU A 130 -15.08 7.18 7.80
N MET A 131 -14.41 6.33 7.03
CA MET A 131 -14.64 4.88 7.08
C MET A 131 -14.43 4.37 8.52
N PRO A 132 -15.32 3.49 9.07
CA PRO A 132 -15.10 2.93 10.39
C PRO A 132 -13.75 2.20 10.50
N VAL A 133 -13.01 2.42 11.59
CA VAL A 133 -11.63 1.90 11.77
C VAL A 133 -11.56 0.37 11.72
N ALA A 134 -12.56 -0.33 12.30
CA ALA A 134 -12.54 -1.79 12.35
C ALA A 134 -12.61 -2.45 10.95
N PRO A 135 -13.55 -2.11 10.05
CA PRO A 135 -13.52 -2.56 8.66
C PRO A 135 -12.25 -2.17 7.90
N PHE A 136 -11.71 -0.96 8.15
CA PHE A 136 -10.45 -0.54 7.55
C PHE A 136 -9.28 -1.44 7.96
N VAL A 137 -9.14 -1.73 9.27
CA VAL A 137 -8.07 -2.60 9.79
C VAL A 137 -8.24 -4.03 9.27
N LEU A 138 -9.45 -4.58 9.29
CA LEU A 138 -9.72 -5.93 8.76
C LEU A 138 -9.43 -6.03 7.26
N GLY A 139 -9.90 -5.06 6.47
CA GLY A 139 -9.63 -5.00 5.04
C GLY A 139 -8.13 -4.88 4.74
N SER A 140 -7.42 -4.05 5.51
CA SER A 140 -5.97 -3.89 5.41
C SER A 140 -5.21 -5.17 5.77
N LEU A 141 -5.60 -5.86 6.84
CA LEU A 141 -4.99 -7.14 7.24
C LEU A 141 -5.18 -8.20 6.15
N VAL A 142 -6.38 -8.31 5.59
CA VAL A 142 -6.66 -9.28 4.52
C VAL A 142 -5.93 -8.91 3.23
N GLY A 143 -6.04 -7.68 2.75
CA GLY A 143 -5.46 -7.27 1.48
C GLY A 143 -3.92 -7.27 1.50
N ARG A 144 -3.31 -6.60 2.48
CA ARG A 144 -1.84 -6.56 2.64
C ARG A 144 -1.29 -7.92 3.05
N GLY A 145 -2.00 -8.64 3.94
CA GLY A 145 -1.65 -9.99 4.32
C GLY A 145 -1.60 -10.91 3.11
N ALA A 146 -2.68 -11.02 2.35
CA ALA A 146 -2.74 -11.83 1.15
C ALA A 146 -1.58 -11.52 0.19
N ARG A 147 -1.25 -10.24 -0.03
CA ARG A 147 -0.13 -9.82 -0.88
C ARG A 147 1.22 -10.29 -0.33
N PHE A 148 1.56 -9.96 0.92
CA PHE A 148 2.88 -10.28 1.46
C PHE A 148 3.09 -11.77 1.68
N PHE A 149 2.06 -12.50 2.08
CA PHE A 149 2.11 -13.95 2.18
C PHE A 149 2.23 -14.61 0.81
N LEU A 150 1.55 -14.08 -0.23
CA LEU A 150 1.71 -14.55 -1.61
C LEU A 150 3.14 -14.31 -2.12
N VAL A 151 3.68 -13.10 -1.93
CA VAL A 151 5.06 -12.76 -2.33
C VAL A 151 6.05 -13.67 -1.61
N ALA A 152 5.94 -13.79 -0.29
CA ALA A 152 6.83 -14.66 0.51
C ALA A 152 6.71 -16.14 0.09
N GLY A 153 5.49 -16.63 -0.15
CA GLY A 153 5.22 -17.98 -0.58
C GLY A 153 5.76 -18.30 -1.97
N LEU A 154 5.58 -17.41 -2.92
CA LEU A 154 6.15 -17.57 -4.28
C LEU A 154 7.68 -17.63 -4.26
N ILE A 155 8.32 -16.79 -3.45
CA ILE A 155 9.77 -16.79 -3.31
C ILE A 155 10.26 -18.04 -2.55
N TRP A 156 9.53 -18.43 -1.52
CA TRP A 156 9.82 -19.64 -0.75
C TRP A 156 9.81 -20.90 -1.62
N LEU A 157 8.82 -21.01 -2.54
CA LEU A 157 8.70 -22.13 -3.48
C LEU A 157 9.66 -22.03 -4.68
N GLY A 158 9.72 -20.86 -5.32
CA GLY A 158 10.37 -20.67 -6.61
C GLY A 158 11.77 -20.06 -6.56
N GLY A 159 12.25 -19.63 -5.40
CA GLY A 159 13.60 -19.07 -5.20
C GLY A 159 13.87 -17.82 -6.06
N GLU A 160 15.10 -17.72 -6.58
CA GLU A 160 15.55 -16.56 -7.36
C GLU A 160 14.73 -16.32 -8.62
N ARG A 161 14.34 -17.38 -9.33
CA ARG A 161 13.49 -17.28 -10.55
C ARG A 161 12.14 -16.62 -10.27
N ALA A 162 11.53 -16.93 -9.11
CA ALA A 162 10.28 -16.30 -8.71
C ALA A 162 10.47 -14.83 -8.31
N ALA A 163 11.57 -14.52 -7.63
CA ALA A 163 11.90 -13.14 -7.23
C ALA A 163 12.13 -12.23 -8.45
N GLU A 164 12.83 -12.70 -9.48
CA GLU A 164 13.05 -11.97 -10.74
C GLU A 164 11.75 -11.72 -11.50
N ARG A 165 10.90 -12.75 -11.64
CA ARG A 165 9.58 -12.61 -12.28
C ARG A 165 8.69 -11.63 -11.53
N LEU A 166 8.65 -11.70 -10.20
CA LEU A 166 7.87 -10.76 -9.38
C LEU A 166 8.30 -9.31 -9.57
N ARG A 167 9.60 -9.03 -9.66
CA ARG A 167 10.11 -7.68 -9.96
C ARG A 167 9.55 -7.16 -11.28
N GLY A 168 9.64 -7.93 -12.36
CA GLY A 168 9.11 -7.54 -13.66
C GLY A 168 7.59 -7.31 -13.67
N TRP A 169 6.85 -8.10 -12.89
CA TRP A 169 5.40 -7.97 -12.78
C TRP A 169 4.98 -6.74 -11.94
N VAL A 170 5.65 -6.48 -10.82
CA VAL A 170 5.37 -5.31 -9.96
C VAL A 170 5.62 -4.02 -10.73
N ASP A 171 6.72 -3.95 -11.50
CA ASP A 171 7.01 -2.77 -12.32
C ASP A 171 5.97 -2.61 -13.45
N GLY A 172 5.63 -3.69 -14.17
CA GLY A 172 4.67 -3.66 -15.27
C GLY A 172 3.25 -3.29 -14.82
N ILE A 173 2.77 -3.88 -13.72
CA ILE A 173 1.43 -3.59 -13.17
C ILE A 173 1.41 -2.18 -12.57
N GLY A 174 2.48 -1.74 -11.91
CA GLY A 174 2.61 -0.37 -11.39
C GLY A 174 2.43 0.67 -12.49
N TRP A 175 3.11 0.50 -13.62
CA TRP A 175 2.97 1.38 -14.78
C TRP A 175 1.60 1.28 -15.46
N ALA A 176 1.01 0.08 -15.54
CA ALA A 176 -0.34 -0.11 -16.08
C ALA A 176 -1.39 0.62 -15.25
N VAL A 177 -1.29 0.56 -13.91
CA VAL A 177 -2.21 1.28 -13.00
C VAL A 177 -2.03 2.79 -13.11
N VAL A 178 -0.79 3.29 -13.17
CA VAL A 178 -0.52 4.73 -13.39
C VAL A 178 -1.09 5.18 -14.74
N GLY A 179 -0.91 4.39 -15.80
CA GLY A 179 -1.48 4.67 -17.11
C GLY A 179 -3.02 4.71 -17.09
N LEU A 180 -3.66 3.75 -16.42
CA LEU A 180 -5.11 3.68 -16.29
C LEU A 180 -5.68 4.86 -15.49
N LEU A 181 -5.01 5.25 -14.41
CA LEU A 181 -5.38 6.44 -13.64
C LEU A 181 -5.21 7.72 -14.44
N ALA A 182 -4.12 7.84 -15.22
CA ALA A 182 -3.91 8.99 -16.11
C ALA A 182 -5.01 9.07 -17.19
N VAL A 183 -5.38 7.95 -17.81
CA VAL A 183 -6.48 7.88 -18.79
C VAL A 183 -7.82 8.22 -18.13
N ALA A 184 -8.10 7.73 -16.92
CA ALA A 184 -9.33 8.04 -16.20
C ALA A 184 -9.42 9.54 -15.86
N VAL A 185 -8.32 10.17 -15.42
CA VAL A 185 -8.25 11.61 -15.16
C VAL A 185 -8.43 12.43 -16.44
N LEU A 186 -7.80 12.02 -17.55
CA LEU A 186 -7.97 12.67 -18.86
C LEU A 186 -9.39 12.53 -19.37
N ALA A 187 -10.00 11.35 -19.26
CA ALA A 187 -11.39 11.13 -19.63
C ALA A 187 -12.36 11.98 -18.80
N TRP A 188 -12.09 12.14 -17.51
CA TRP A 188 -12.85 13.03 -16.62
C TRP A 188 -12.70 14.51 -17.03
N TRP A 189 -11.52 14.91 -17.49
CA TRP A 189 -11.24 16.31 -17.88
C TRP A 189 -11.83 16.68 -19.24
N LEU A 190 -12.05 15.66 -20.11
CA LEU A 190 -12.58 15.83 -21.47
C LEU A 190 -14.11 15.66 -21.53
N TRP A 191 -14.77 15.23 -20.45
CA TRP A 191 -16.22 15.07 -20.29
C TRP A 191 -16.80 16.10 -19.33
#